data_395d0aa0a7c9f4ef9bb9c159c0ab8493
#
_entry.id   395d0aa0a7c9f4ef9bb9c159c0ab8493
#
_cell.length_a   1.000
_cell.length_b   1.000
_cell.length_c   1.000
_cell.angle_alpha   90.00
_cell.angle_beta   90.00
_cell.angle_gamma   90.00
#
_symmetry.space_group_name_H-M   'P 1'
#
loop_
_entity.id
_entity.type
_entity.pdbx_description
1 polymer ?
#
loop_
_entity_poly.entity_id
_entity_poly.type
_entity_poly.pdbx_seq_one_letter_code
_entity_poly.pdbx_strand_id
1 'polypeptide(L)'
;MNPKLTIDPEFEAKCPPLTEGELAQLEENIIEEGIVFTPIIVWNNTIVDGHNRYKIIQEHPEIEFRTHEKHFENRYEALSWICRNQLGRRNLTPMQKKYLIGERYDAEKMVHGGDRKSEDAKSSDKSCHLESESRTRKRIAEESGISEGSVQNAFNYAKGVNAADEVLPGIKNDLLLGKYKPKEADVAAIARTSLEDRKKKAEQLKIVSGKEPKITNGNTHSAKRHRQLYAEIDQVYEGLKAPKRANEDSALVSLRYVARNMIETCDVLFENFPGLLSKPIYKAQVVDILQEPKQYILKLEDDKVTEISVNHSTG
;
A
#
# COMPACT_ATOMS: atom_id res chain seq x y z
N MET A 1 -30.11 6.94 -7.22
CA MET A 1 -29.07 7.44 -8.17
C MET A 1 -27.74 7.45 -7.45
N ASN A 2 -26.77 6.75 -7.99
CA ASN A 2 -25.43 6.72 -7.45
C ASN A 2 -24.79 8.13 -7.49
N PRO A 3 -24.08 8.58 -6.44
CA PRO A 3 -23.45 9.89 -6.43
C PRO A 3 -22.33 9.96 -7.49
N LYS A 4 -22.25 11.08 -8.20
CA LYS A 4 -21.14 11.34 -9.11
C LYS A 4 -19.97 11.88 -8.32
N LEU A 5 -18.88 11.11 -8.25
CA LEU A 5 -17.66 11.46 -7.53
C LEU A 5 -16.61 12.04 -8.48
N THR A 6 -15.71 12.84 -7.92
CA THR A 6 -14.57 13.41 -8.63
C THR A 6 -13.34 12.53 -8.47
N ILE A 7 -12.65 12.23 -9.56
CA ILE A 7 -11.33 11.59 -9.55
C ILE A 7 -10.28 12.70 -9.65
N ASP A 8 -9.43 12.81 -8.64
CA ASP A 8 -8.25 13.65 -8.67
C ASP A 8 -7.07 12.85 -9.20
N PRO A 9 -6.43 13.28 -10.32
CA PRO A 9 -5.35 12.52 -10.93
C PRO A 9 -4.13 12.32 -10.01
N GLU A 10 -3.85 13.28 -9.10
CA GLU A 10 -2.74 13.14 -8.17
C GLU A 10 -3.06 12.11 -7.08
N PHE A 11 -4.29 12.08 -6.56
CA PHE A 11 -4.73 11.08 -5.58
C PHE A 11 -4.74 9.69 -6.18
N GLU A 12 -5.28 9.55 -7.39
CA GLU A 12 -5.27 8.29 -8.12
C GLU A 12 -3.84 7.80 -8.39
N ALA A 13 -2.94 8.71 -8.77
CA ALA A 13 -1.54 8.38 -9.03
C ALA A 13 -0.75 7.88 -7.81
N LYS A 14 -1.26 8.05 -6.58
CA LYS A 14 -0.69 7.44 -5.36
C LYS A 14 -1.20 6.03 -5.10
N CYS A 15 -2.22 5.58 -5.83
CA CYS A 15 -2.69 4.21 -5.74
C CYS A 15 -1.87 3.34 -6.68
N PRO A 16 -1.13 2.31 -6.18
CA PRO A 16 -0.38 1.42 -7.03
C PRO A 16 -1.30 0.72 -8.04
N PRO A 17 -0.86 0.56 -9.30
CA PRO A 17 -1.67 -0.11 -10.30
C PRO A 17 -1.91 -1.57 -9.91
N LEU A 18 -3.12 -2.06 -10.20
CA LEU A 18 -3.42 -3.49 -10.19
C LEU A 18 -2.85 -4.14 -11.45
N THR A 19 -2.50 -5.41 -11.36
CA THR A 19 -2.28 -6.24 -12.54
C THR A 19 -3.60 -6.47 -13.29
N GLU A 20 -3.53 -6.81 -14.57
CA GLU A 20 -4.73 -7.12 -15.35
C GLU A 20 -5.59 -8.22 -14.71
N GLY A 21 -4.94 -9.27 -14.16
CA GLY A 21 -5.63 -10.34 -13.46
C GLY A 21 -6.31 -9.90 -12.15
N GLU A 22 -5.65 -9.04 -11.37
CA GLU A 22 -6.25 -8.48 -10.14
C GLU A 22 -7.44 -7.56 -10.45
N LEU A 23 -7.36 -6.78 -11.54
CA LEU A 23 -8.45 -5.91 -11.95
C LEU A 23 -9.64 -6.72 -12.44
N ALA A 24 -9.42 -7.74 -13.30
CA ALA A 24 -10.46 -8.63 -13.80
C ALA A 24 -11.16 -9.39 -12.66
N GLN A 25 -10.39 -9.89 -11.68
CA GLN A 25 -10.97 -10.57 -10.52
C GLN A 25 -11.78 -9.61 -9.63
N LEU A 26 -11.32 -8.35 -9.48
CA LEU A 26 -12.07 -7.35 -8.73
C LEU A 26 -13.40 -7.02 -9.43
N GLU A 27 -13.39 -6.90 -10.76
CA GLU A 27 -14.57 -6.64 -11.56
C GLU A 27 -15.56 -7.81 -11.47
N GLU A 28 -15.09 -9.04 -11.69
CA GLU A 28 -15.91 -10.26 -11.59
C GLU A 28 -16.60 -10.37 -10.22
N ASN A 29 -15.85 -10.15 -9.13
CA ASN A 29 -16.41 -10.19 -7.78
C ASN A 29 -17.49 -9.11 -7.57
N ILE A 30 -17.27 -7.89 -8.06
CA ILE A 30 -18.24 -6.79 -7.91
C ILE A 30 -19.52 -7.09 -8.72
N ILE A 31 -19.39 -7.64 -9.92
CA ILE A 31 -20.53 -8.01 -10.77
C ILE A 31 -21.32 -9.18 -10.15
N GLU A 32 -20.62 -10.21 -9.66
CA GLU A 32 -21.24 -11.38 -9.02
C GLU A 32 -22.03 -10.99 -7.76
N GLU A 33 -21.48 -10.12 -6.93
CA GLU A 33 -22.11 -9.67 -5.71
C GLU A 33 -23.24 -8.63 -5.95
N GLY A 34 -23.22 -7.95 -7.10
CA GLY A 34 -24.19 -6.90 -7.45
C GLY A 34 -24.13 -5.65 -6.56
N ILE A 35 -23.15 -5.59 -5.65
CA ILE A 35 -22.96 -4.47 -4.71
C ILE A 35 -21.48 -4.34 -4.34
N VAL A 36 -21.03 -3.11 -4.11
CA VAL A 36 -19.71 -2.81 -3.55
C VAL A 36 -19.79 -2.73 -2.03
N PHE A 37 -19.37 -3.79 -1.33
CA PHE A 37 -19.42 -3.86 0.13
C PHE A 37 -18.54 -2.83 0.83
N THR A 38 -17.30 -2.67 0.36
CA THR A 38 -16.37 -1.70 0.95
C THR A 38 -16.66 -0.30 0.40
N PRO A 39 -17.01 0.67 1.24
CA PRO A 39 -17.35 2.01 0.77
C PRO A 39 -16.18 2.68 0.03
N ILE A 40 -16.50 3.56 -0.91
CA ILE A 40 -15.54 4.45 -1.54
C ILE A 40 -15.29 5.59 -0.56
N ILE A 41 -14.03 5.81 -0.19
CA ILE A 41 -13.66 6.87 0.75
C ILE A 41 -13.47 8.17 -0.04
N VAL A 42 -14.15 9.22 0.40
CA VAL A 42 -14.13 10.52 -0.28
C VAL A 42 -13.75 11.64 0.69
N TRP A 43 -13.24 12.72 0.14
CA TRP A 43 -13.00 14.00 0.79
C TRP A 43 -13.50 15.12 -0.12
N ASN A 44 -14.47 15.91 0.34
CA ASN A 44 -15.11 16.94 -0.45
C ASN A 44 -15.54 16.42 -1.84
N ASN A 45 -16.27 15.30 -1.86
CA ASN A 45 -16.73 14.63 -3.08
C ASN A 45 -15.61 14.11 -4.00
N THR A 46 -14.34 14.14 -3.58
CA THR A 46 -13.20 13.63 -4.33
C THR A 46 -12.75 12.29 -3.76
N ILE A 47 -12.52 11.30 -4.61
CA ILE A 47 -12.12 9.95 -4.19
C ILE A 47 -10.70 9.98 -3.60
N VAL A 48 -10.54 9.43 -2.39
CA VAL A 48 -9.24 9.21 -1.75
C VAL A 48 -8.88 7.72 -1.60
N ASP A 49 -9.88 6.84 -1.61
CA ASP A 49 -9.67 5.39 -1.78
C ASP A 49 -10.84 4.76 -2.51
N GLY A 50 -10.56 3.74 -3.32
CA GLY A 50 -11.56 3.01 -4.10
C GLY A 50 -11.65 3.41 -5.58
N HIS A 51 -10.62 4.05 -6.14
CA HIS A 51 -10.58 4.47 -7.54
C HIS A 51 -10.93 3.35 -8.53
N ASN A 52 -10.34 2.14 -8.37
CA ASN A 52 -10.63 1.01 -9.26
C ASN A 52 -12.06 0.52 -9.12
N ARG A 53 -12.60 0.45 -7.89
CA ARG A 53 -14.01 0.11 -7.64
C ARG A 53 -14.94 1.12 -8.32
N TYR A 54 -14.64 2.40 -8.21
CA TYR A 54 -15.45 3.43 -8.83
C TYR A 54 -15.43 3.37 -10.35
N LYS A 55 -14.29 3.07 -10.96
CA LYS A 55 -14.18 2.88 -12.42
C LYS A 55 -15.07 1.72 -12.89
N ILE A 56 -15.03 0.58 -12.20
CA ILE A 56 -15.90 -0.56 -12.50
C ILE A 56 -17.38 -0.17 -12.37
N ILE A 57 -17.76 0.54 -11.31
CA ILE A 57 -19.14 1.01 -11.13
C ILE A 57 -19.59 1.97 -12.25
N GLN A 58 -18.69 2.77 -12.80
CA GLN A 58 -19.02 3.64 -13.94
C GLN A 58 -19.38 2.85 -15.20
N GLU A 59 -18.81 1.66 -15.38
CA GLU A 59 -19.13 0.73 -16.48
C GLU A 59 -20.37 -0.13 -16.16
N HIS A 60 -20.72 -0.27 -14.86
CA HIS A 60 -21.84 -1.04 -14.34
C HIS A 60 -22.75 -0.17 -13.45
N PRO A 61 -23.53 0.76 -14.01
CA PRO A 61 -24.28 1.76 -13.25
C PRO A 61 -25.44 1.18 -12.42
N GLU A 62 -25.84 -0.06 -12.67
CA GLU A 62 -26.80 -0.83 -11.86
C GLU A 62 -26.27 -1.24 -10.51
N ILE A 63 -24.95 -1.31 -10.34
CA ILE A 63 -24.30 -1.73 -9.09
C ILE A 63 -24.36 -0.61 -8.07
N GLU A 64 -24.89 -0.92 -6.90
CA GLU A 64 -24.98 0.03 -5.79
C GLU A 64 -23.66 0.11 -5.02
N PHE A 65 -23.32 1.31 -4.59
CA PHE A 65 -22.16 1.54 -3.73
C PHE A 65 -22.47 2.60 -2.67
N ARG A 66 -21.63 2.63 -1.64
CA ARG A 66 -21.68 3.62 -0.56
C ARG A 66 -20.42 4.44 -0.55
N THR A 67 -20.53 5.67 -0.06
CA THR A 67 -19.39 6.53 0.20
C THR A 67 -19.20 6.72 1.70
N HIS A 68 -17.96 6.90 2.11
CA HIS A 68 -17.59 7.31 3.46
C HIS A 68 -16.79 8.61 3.37
N GLU A 69 -17.36 9.68 3.92
CA GLU A 69 -16.67 10.97 3.96
C GLU A 69 -15.59 10.94 5.03
N LYS A 70 -14.37 11.31 4.65
CA LYS A 70 -13.25 11.47 5.56
C LYS A 70 -12.72 12.88 5.49
N HIS A 71 -12.65 13.54 6.61
CA HIS A 71 -12.17 14.91 6.68
C HIS A 71 -10.64 14.99 6.76
N PHE A 72 -10.06 15.92 5.98
CA PHE A 72 -8.65 16.30 6.03
C PHE A 72 -8.56 17.83 6.07
N GLU A 73 -7.57 18.36 6.80
CA GLU A 73 -7.34 19.79 6.91
C GLU A 73 -6.85 20.39 5.59
N ASN A 74 -6.05 19.64 4.85
CA ASN A 74 -5.47 20.07 3.59
C ASN A 74 -5.15 18.89 2.66
N ARG A 75 -4.80 19.22 1.40
CA ARG A 75 -4.48 18.27 0.36
C ARG A 75 -3.29 17.33 0.74
N TYR A 76 -2.29 17.86 1.41
CA TYR A 76 -1.10 17.09 1.75
C TYR A 76 -1.37 16.06 2.85
N GLU A 77 -2.27 16.37 3.78
CA GLU A 77 -2.75 15.40 4.75
C GLU A 77 -3.50 14.24 4.06
N ALA A 78 -4.35 14.56 3.09
CA ALA A 78 -5.04 13.55 2.28
C ALA A 78 -4.03 12.67 1.52
N LEU A 79 -3.03 13.25 0.86
CA LEU A 79 -1.96 12.52 0.15
C LEU A 79 -1.16 11.61 1.09
N SER A 80 -0.77 12.10 2.27
CA SER A 80 -0.09 11.29 3.28
C SER A 80 -0.96 10.11 3.73
N TRP A 81 -2.24 10.38 3.98
CA TRP A 81 -3.19 9.33 4.37
C TRP A 81 -3.35 8.28 3.26
N ILE A 82 -3.50 8.68 1.99
CA ILE A 82 -3.59 7.77 0.86
C ILE A 82 -2.36 6.85 0.83
N CYS A 83 -1.14 7.42 0.87
CA CYS A 83 0.09 6.64 0.85
C CYS A 83 0.17 5.65 2.02
N ARG A 84 -0.19 6.08 3.23
CA ARG A 84 -0.21 5.23 4.42
C ARG A 84 -1.25 4.11 4.31
N ASN A 85 -2.44 4.41 3.81
CA ASN A 85 -3.50 3.42 3.57
C ASN A 85 -3.06 2.37 2.54
N GLN A 86 -2.44 2.81 1.45
CA GLN A 86 -1.90 1.89 0.43
C GLN A 86 -0.76 1.01 0.98
N LEU A 87 0.12 1.54 1.85
CA LEU A 87 1.20 0.76 2.50
C LEU A 87 0.67 -0.40 3.36
N GLY A 88 -0.57 -0.33 3.83
CA GLY A 88 -1.24 -1.42 4.54
C GLY A 88 -1.68 -2.59 3.65
N ARG A 89 -1.61 -2.48 2.33
CA ARG A 89 -2.01 -3.56 1.41
C ARG A 89 -1.00 -4.71 1.41
N ARG A 90 -1.50 -5.95 1.32
CA ARG A 90 -0.66 -7.17 1.38
C ARG A 90 0.18 -7.39 0.12
N ASN A 91 -0.33 -7.01 -1.05
CA ASN A 91 0.22 -7.40 -2.36
C ASN A 91 1.12 -6.32 -3.00
N LEU A 92 1.76 -5.47 -2.20
CA LEU A 92 2.67 -4.46 -2.72
C LEU A 92 4.03 -5.04 -3.08
N THR A 93 4.51 -4.75 -4.29
CA THR A 93 5.90 -5.03 -4.67
C THR A 93 6.87 -4.18 -3.82
N PRO A 94 8.14 -4.59 -3.68
CA PRO A 94 9.15 -3.76 -3.00
C PRO A 94 9.27 -2.35 -3.59
N MET A 95 9.13 -2.22 -4.93
CA MET A 95 9.19 -0.93 -5.61
C MET A 95 7.97 -0.05 -5.33
N GLN A 96 6.77 -0.64 -5.26
CA GLN A 96 5.56 0.05 -4.83
C GLN A 96 5.67 0.55 -3.38
N LYS A 97 6.13 -0.31 -2.46
CA LYS A 97 6.36 0.10 -1.06
C LYS A 97 7.34 1.26 -0.98
N LYS A 98 8.46 1.16 -1.68
CA LYS A 98 9.47 2.21 -1.72
C LYS A 98 8.91 3.51 -2.26
N TYR A 99 8.20 3.46 -3.38
CA TYR A 99 7.54 4.61 -3.97
C TYR A 99 6.57 5.28 -2.98
N LEU A 100 5.70 4.51 -2.36
CA LEU A 100 4.72 5.03 -1.39
C LEU A 100 5.36 5.65 -0.15
N ILE A 101 6.46 5.07 0.37
CA ILE A 101 7.22 5.67 1.48
C ILE A 101 7.80 7.02 1.06
N GLY A 102 8.34 7.11 -0.15
CA GLY A 102 8.87 8.36 -0.68
C GLY A 102 7.81 9.45 -0.87
N GLU A 103 6.67 9.08 -1.43
CA GLU A 103 5.52 10.00 -1.62
C GLU A 103 4.90 10.44 -0.29
N ARG A 104 4.79 9.51 0.67
CA ARG A 104 4.34 9.83 2.02
C ARG A 104 5.26 10.86 2.68
N TYR A 105 6.58 10.66 2.59
CA TYR A 105 7.55 11.58 3.15
C TYR A 105 7.46 12.97 2.49
N ASP A 106 7.27 13.03 1.17
CA ASP A 106 7.08 14.30 0.45
C ASP A 106 5.83 15.04 0.92
N ALA A 107 4.70 14.34 1.01
CA ALA A 107 3.45 14.92 1.48
C ALA A 107 3.54 15.43 2.92
N GLU A 108 4.10 14.64 3.84
CA GLU A 108 4.21 15.02 5.26
C GLU A 108 5.19 16.19 5.50
N LYS A 109 6.21 16.34 4.66
CA LYS A 109 7.06 17.55 4.67
C LYS A 109 6.26 18.81 4.35
N MET A 110 5.31 18.71 3.41
CA MET A 110 4.49 19.85 2.99
C MET A 110 3.45 20.21 4.06
N VAL A 111 2.90 19.23 4.78
CA VAL A 111 1.99 19.50 5.94
C VAL A 111 2.68 20.35 6.99
N HIS A 112 3.95 20.05 7.29
CA HIS A 112 4.69 20.73 8.37
C HIS A 112 5.54 21.92 7.91
N GLY A 113 5.73 22.09 6.58
CA GLY A 113 6.63 23.10 6.01
C GLY A 113 5.97 24.30 5.34
N GLY A 114 4.66 24.26 5.11
CA GLY A 114 3.92 25.28 4.36
C GLY A 114 4.28 25.39 2.89
N ASP A 115 3.36 25.91 2.06
CA ASP A 115 3.64 26.20 0.65
C ASP A 115 4.48 27.47 0.51
N ARG A 116 5.78 27.31 0.22
CA ARG A 116 6.76 28.40 0.11
C ARG A 116 6.70 29.20 -1.19
N LYS A 117 5.62 29.12 -1.94
CA LYS A 117 5.43 29.96 -3.15
C LYS A 117 4.96 31.38 -2.85
N SER A 118 4.60 31.70 -1.59
CA SER A 118 4.30 33.08 -1.20
C SER A 118 5.59 33.87 -0.95
N GLU A 119 5.67 35.07 -1.51
CA GLU A 119 6.82 35.95 -1.39
C GLU A 119 7.13 36.41 0.05
N ASP A 120 6.15 36.28 0.95
CA ASP A 120 6.26 36.65 2.38
C ASP A 120 7.02 35.64 3.23
N ALA A 121 7.36 34.45 2.71
CA ALA A 121 7.99 33.37 3.47
C ALA A 121 9.53 33.46 3.53
N LYS A 122 10.15 34.54 3.06
CA LYS A 122 11.61 34.66 2.94
C LYS A 122 12.39 34.90 4.24
N SER A 123 11.74 35.01 5.38
CA SER A 123 12.37 35.42 6.66
C SER A 123 12.31 34.42 7.82
N SER A 124 11.86 33.20 7.62
CA SER A 124 11.83 32.24 8.73
C SER A 124 12.98 31.23 8.68
N ASP A 125 13.57 31.08 9.83
CA ASP A 125 14.78 30.38 10.21
C ASP A 125 14.97 29.00 9.54
N LYS A 126 16.04 28.83 8.75
CA LYS A 126 16.42 27.57 8.08
C LYS A 126 16.65 26.41 9.05
N SER A 127 16.97 26.70 10.31
CA SER A 127 17.25 25.66 11.32
C SER A 127 15.99 24.91 11.75
N CYS A 128 14.88 25.61 11.94
CA CYS A 128 13.60 25.01 12.33
C CYS A 128 13.06 24.01 11.28
N HIS A 129 13.32 24.27 10.01
CA HIS A 129 12.90 23.37 8.92
C HIS A 129 13.68 22.07 8.83
N LEU A 130 15.00 22.13 9.02
CA LEU A 130 15.85 20.94 9.02
C LEU A 130 15.48 20.00 10.18
N GLU A 131 15.12 20.54 11.33
CA GLU A 131 14.64 19.76 12.46
C GLU A 131 13.28 19.11 12.18
N SER A 132 12.33 19.84 11.58
CA SER A 132 11.02 19.31 11.23
C SER A 132 11.11 18.18 10.21
N GLU A 133 11.91 18.35 9.14
CA GLU A 133 12.16 17.31 8.14
C GLU A 133 12.85 16.08 8.74
N SER A 134 13.80 16.29 9.67
CA SER A 134 14.47 15.20 10.37
C SER A 134 13.50 14.40 11.24
N ARG A 135 12.62 15.08 12.00
CA ARG A 135 11.60 14.42 12.82
C ARG A 135 10.63 13.61 11.98
N THR A 136 10.13 14.16 10.86
CA THR A 136 9.24 13.46 9.95
C THR A 136 9.90 12.22 9.37
N ARG A 137 11.15 12.33 8.92
CA ARG A 137 11.92 11.20 8.38
C ARG A 137 12.14 10.11 9.42
N LYS A 138 12.53 10.49 10.65
CA LYS A 138 12.73 9.56 11.76
C LYS A 138 11.43 8.80 12.07
N ARG A 139 10.30 9.50 12.21
CA ARG A 139 9.00 8.88 12.48
C ARG A 139 8.59 7.90 11.40
N ILE A 140 8.70 8.25 10.11
CA ILE A 140 8.37 7.33 9.01
C ILE A 140 9.32 6.11 9.01
N ALA A 141 10.60 6.31 9.34
CA ALA A 141 11.57 5.23 9.46
C ALA A 141 11.18 4.24 10.56
N GLU A 142 10.82 4.73 11.74
CA GLU A 142 10.36 3.92 12.87
C GLU A 142 9.06 3.16 12.55
N GLU A 143 8.04 3.85 11.99
CA GLU A 143 6.76 3.25 11.63
C GLU A 143 6.89 2.19 10.51
N SER A 144 7.84 2.37 9.60
CA SER A 144 8.06 1.47 8.46
C SER A 144 9.12 0.38 8.72
N GLY A 145 9.77 0.40 9.89
CA GLY A 145 10.83 -0.55 10.24
C GLY A 145 12.10 -0.44 9.37
N ILE A 146 12.42 0.75 8.85
CA ILE A 146 13.58 1.00 7.97
C ILE A 146 14.46 2.13 8.52
N SER A 147 15.65 2.30 7.96
CA SER A 147 16.54 3.40 8.34
C SER A 147 16.07 4.74 7.77
N GLU A 148 16.42 5.86 8.42
CA GLU A 148 16.18 7.21 7.89
C GLU A 148 16.81 7.42 6.51
N GLY A 149 17.99 6.85 6.26
CA GLY A 149 18.63 6.86 4.95
C GLY A 149 17.78 6.15 3.89
N SER A 150 17.09 5.07 4.26
CA SER A 150 16.17 4.37 3.37
C SER A 150 14.95 5.21 3.02
N VAL A 151 14.41 6.00 3.96
CA VAL A 151 13.32 6.95 3.70
C VAL A 151 13.78 8.02 2.71
N GLN A 152 15.00 8.56 2.88
CA GLN A 152 15.56 9.56 1.95
C GLN A 152 15.78 8.96 0.55
N ASN A 153 16.26 7.72 0.47
CA ASN A 153 16.41 7.01 -0.80
C ASN A 153 15.06 6.73 -1.48
N ALA A 154 14.04 6.39 -0.69
CA ALA A 154 12.67 6.21 -1.16
C ALA A 154 12.10 7.51 -1.75
N PHE A 155 12.32 8.63 -1.09
CA PHE A 155 11.95 9.96 -1.60
C PHE A 155 12.63 10.29 -2.93
N ASN A 156 13.95 10.09 -3.03
CA ASN A 156 14.68 10.34 -4.25
C ASN A 156 14.20 9.41 -5.38
N TYR A 157 13.91 8.16 -5.08
CA TYR A 157 13.35 7.19 -6.03
C TYR A 157 11.97 7.64 -6.52
N ALA A 158 11.07 8.02 -5.64
CA ALA A 158 9.73 8.48 -6.00
C ALA A 158 9.77 9.73 -6.90
N LYS A 159 10.62 10.70 -6.57
CA LYS A 159 10.86 11.88 -7.42
C LYS A 159 11.37 11.49 -8.82
N GLY A 160 12.26 10.50 -8.89
CA GLY A 160 12.76 10.00 -10.15
C GLY A 160 11.70 9.29 -10.99
N VAL A 161 10.85 8.47 -10.37
CA VAL A 161 9.73 7.80 -11.02
C VAL A 161 8.73 8.81 -11.59
N ASN A 162 8.34 9.82 -10.79
CA ASN A 162 7.42 10.86 -11.25
C ASN A 162 8.02 11.68 -12.41
N ALA A 163 9.30 12.08 -12.29
CA ALA A 163 9.98 12.81 -13.34
C ALA A 163 10.16 12.00 -14.63
N ALA A 164 10.28 10.68 -14.53
CA ALA A 164 10.31 9.81 -15.71
C ALA A 164 8.93 9.73 -16.37
N ASP A 165 7.86 9.62 -15.57
CA ASP A 165 6.49 9.50 -16.06
C ASP A 165 5.98 10.78 -16.74
N GLU A 166 6.45 11.97 -16.27
CA GLU A 166 6.18 13.27 -16.92
C GLU A 166 6.63 13.30 -18.39
N VAL A 167 7.77 12.68 -18.71
CA VAL A 167 8.37 12.71 -20.06
C VAL A 167 8.11 11.44 -20.86
N LEU A 168 7.72 10.36 -20.19
CA LEU A 168 7.43 9.06 -20.77
C LEU A 168 6.24 8.43 -20.05
N PRO A 169 5.00 8.88 -20.38
CA PRO A 169 3.78 8.42 -19.69
C PRO A 169 3.66 6.89 -19.67
N GLY A 170 3.28 6.34 -18.51
CA GLY A 170 3.13 4.90 -18.28
C GLY A 170 4.37 4.18 -17.78
N ILE A 171 5.56 4.78 -17.84
CA ILE A 171 6.78 4.16 -17.32
C ILE A 171 6.72 3.93 -15.81
N LYS A 172 6.01 4.77 -15.08
CA LYS A 172 5.74 4.61 -13.66
C LYS A 172 5.12 3.24 -13.36
N ASN A 173 4.07 2.87 -14.07
CA ASN A 173 3.40 1.59 -13.88
C ASN A 173 4.34 0.43 -14.18
N ASP A 174 5.09 0.51 -15.29
CA ASP A 174 6.07 -0.51 -15.67
C ASP A 174 7.17 -0.70 -14.62
N LEU A 175 7.66 0.40 -14.02
CA LEU A 175 8.66 0.35 -12.94
C LEU A 175 8.07 -0.21 -11.64
N LEU A 176 6.88 0.22 -11.25
CA LEU A 176 6.23 -0.20 -10.01
C LEU A 176 5.77 -1.65 -10.05
N LEU A 177 5.35 -2.15 -11.21
CA LEU A 177 5.01 -3.56 -11.43
C LEU A 177 6.26 -4.44 -11.64
N GLY A 178 7.45 -3.83 -11.76
CA GLY A 178 8.71 -4.57 -11.91
C GLY A 178 8.94 -5.13 -13.32
N LYS A 179 8.24 -4.62 -14.33
CA LYS A 179 8.49 -4.96 -15.74
C LYS A 179 9.90 -4.55 -16.17
N TYR A 180 10.37 -3.41 -15.68
CA TYR A 180 11.75 -2.97 -15.80
C TYR A 180 12.38 -2.92 -14.41
N LYS A 181 13.63 -3.37 -14.28
CA LYS A 181 14.39 -3.42 -13.02
C LYS A 181 15.69 -2.61 -13.10
N PRO A 182 15.63 -1.30 -13.39
CA PRO A 182 16.81 -0.46 -13.39
C PRO A 182 17.38 -0.31 -11.98
N LYS A 183 18.62 0.15 -11.88
CA LYS A 183 19.17 0.53 -10.57
C LYS A 183 18.38 1.72 -10.02
N GLU A 184 18.05 1.66 -8.75
CA GLU A 184 17.29 2.73 -8.05
C GLU A 184 17.98 4.10 -8.16
N ALA A 185 19.33 4.11 -8.14
CA ALA A 185 20.11 5.32 -8.31
C ALA A 185 19.91 5.95 -9.69
N ASP A 186 19.77 5.16 -10.75
CA ASP A 186 19.55 5.63 -12.12
C ASP A 186 18.15 6.25 -12.24
N VAL A 187 17.14 5.62 -11.60
CA VAL A 187 15.78 6.19 -11.51
C VAL A 187 15.81 7.52 -10.76
N ALA A 188 16.43 7.56 -9.57
CA ALA A 188 16.51 8.77 -8.75
C ALA A 188 17.27 9.92 -9.44
N ALA A 189 18.23 9.59 -10.30
CA ALA A 189 19.00 10.58 -11.06
C ALA A 189 18.15 11.34 -12.10
N ILE A 190 17.05 10.76 -12.58
CA ILE A 190 16.19 11.39 -13.60
C ILE A 190 15.62 12.72 -13.09
N ALA A 191 15.19 12.78 -11.82
CA ALA A 191 14.66 14.02 -11.24
C ALA A 191 15.67 15.19 -11.24
N ARG A 192 16.98 14.88 -11.27
CA ARG A 192 18.07 15.87 -11.26
C ARG A 192 18.60 16.19 -12.65
N THR A 193 18.05 15.52 -13.66
CA THR A 193 18.47 15.69 -15.08
C THR A 193 17.71 16.86 -15.71
N SER A 194 18.36 17.57 -16.66
CA SER A 194 17.71 18.61 -17.47
C SER A 194 16.48 18.06 -18.21
N LEU A 195 15.50 18.90 -18.49
CA LEU A 195 14.29 18.47 -19.21
C LEU A 195 14.60 17.84 -20.58
N GLU A 196 15.61 18.38 -21.27
CA GLU A 196 16.04 17.92 -22.60
C GLU A 196 16.59 16.48 -22.56
N ASP A 197 17.40 16.16 -21.53
CA ASP A 197 18.02 14.84 -21.38
C ASP A 197 17.12 13.83 -20.63
N ARG A 198 16.08 14.31 -19.93
CA ARG A 198 15.22 13.49 -19.07
C ARG A 198 14.54 12.37 -19.84
N LYS A 199 13.99 12.67 -21.02
CA LYS A 199 13.32 11.69 -21.88
C LYS A 199 14.28 10.59 -22.31
N LYS A 200 15.48 10.95 -22.78
CA LYS A 200 16.50 9.99 -23.21
C LYS A 200 16.92 9.06 -22.07
N LYS A 201 17.09 9.60 -20.85
CA LYS A 201 17.43 8.79 -19.68
C LYS A 201 16.26 7.90 -19.23
N ALA A 202 15.02 8.39 -19.31
CA ALA A 202 13.85 7.58 -19.01
C ALA A 202 13.70 6.39 -19.99
N GLU A 203 13.98 6.59 -21.27
CA GLU A 203 14.02 5.52 -22.26
C GLU A 203 15.12 4.49 -21.99
N GLN A 204 16.27 4.92 -21.47
CA GLN A 204 17.37 4.04 -21.09
C GLN A 204 17.00 3.08 -19.96
N LEU A 205 16.06 3.45 -19.06
CA LEU A 205 15.59 2.55 -18.01
C LEU A 205 14.95 1.27 -18.57
N LYS A 206 14.36 1.34 -19.77
CA LYS A 206 13.76 0.18 -20.45
C LYS A 206 14.81 -0.80 -21.00
N ILE A 207 16.00 -0.29 -21.35
CA ILE A 207 17.05 -1.07 -22.00
C ILE A 207 17.90 -1.85 -20.99
N VAL A 208 18.04 -1.36 -19.77
CA VAL A 208 18.92 -1.95 -18.72
C VAL A 208 18.39 -3.28 -18.17
N SER A 209 17.13 -3.63 -18.42
CA SER A 209 16.50 -4.85 -17.88
C SER A 209 16.95 -6.18 -18.52
N GLY A 210 17.93 -6.18 -19.42
CA GLY A 210 18.40 -7.38 -20.15
C GLY A 210 19.73 -7.98 -19.69
N LYS A 211 20.36 -7.49 -18.63
CA LYS A 211 21.60 -8.08 -18.11
C LYS A 211 21.41 -8.60 -16.70
N GLU A 212 21.55 -9.92 -16.54
CA GLU A 212 21.73 -10.53 -15.22
C GLU A 212 22.83 -9.79 -14.45
N PRO A 213 22.66 -9.53 -13.15
CA PRO A 213 23.66 -8.82 -12.38
C PRO A 213 24.96 -9.64 -12.37
N LYS A 214 26.00 -9.17 -13.03
CA LYS A 214 27.35 -9.67 -12.81
C LYS A 214 27.68 -9.44 -11.34
N ILE A 215 27.85 -10.55 -10.60
CA ILE A 215 28.29 -10.55 -9.21
C ILE A 215 29.72 -9.99 -9.21
N THR A 216 29.87 -8.70 -8.98
CA THR A 216 31.17 -8.13 -8.65
C THR A 216 31.41 -8.37 -7.16
N ASN A 217 32.44 -9.12 -6.84
CA ASN A 217 32.92 -9.38 -5.48
C ASN A 217 33.41 -8.07 -4.83
N GLY A 218 32.48 -7.25 -4.39
CA GLY A 218 32.74 -6.10 -3.55
C GLY A 218 32.54 -6.44 -2.09
N ASN A 219 33.63 -6.63 -1.39
CA ASN A 219 33.68 -7.00 0.02
C ASN A 219 33.48 -5.76 0.90
N THR A 220 32.29 -5.15 0.88
CA THR A 220 31.93 -4.08 1.81
C THR A 220 30.92 -4.61 2.83
N HIS A 221 31.07 -4.22 4.09
CA HIS A 221 30.19 -4.59 5.22
C HIS A 221 28.69 -4.31 4.93
N SER A 222 28.39 -3.32 4.10
CA SER A 222 27.05 -2.98 3.62
C SER A 222 26.48 -4.05 2.69
N ALA A 223 27.25 -4.58 1.76
CA ALA A 223 26.83 -5.63 0.81
C ALA A 223 26.52 -6.96 1.52
N LYS A 224 27.25 -7.26 2.61
CA LYS A 224 27.05 -8.47 3.42
C LYS A 224 25.74 -8.37 4.22
N ARG A 225 25.42 -7.19 4.77
CA ARG A 225 24.19 -6.93 5.51
C ARG A 225 22.95 -6.90 4.58
N HIS A 226 23.07 -6.35 3.38
CA HIS A 226 22.01 -6.42 2.35
C HIS A 226 21.75 -7.85 1.89
N ARG A 227 22.81 -8.65 1.65
CA ARG A 227 22.66 -10.05 1.24
C ARG A 227 22.01 -10.90 2.35
N GLN A 228 22.31 -10.59 3.61
CA GLN A 228 21.71 -11.24 4.76
C GLN A 228 20.23 -10.85 4.91
N LEU A 229 19.87 -9.59 4.73
CA LEU A 229 18.50 -9.10 4.77
C LEU A 229 17.62 -9.66 3.62
N TYR A 230 18.16 -9.73 2.40
CA TYR A 230 17.45 -10.33 1.27
C TYR A 230 17.34 -11.86 1.43
N ALA A 231 18.34 -12.54 1.99
CA ALA A 231 18.25 -13.96 2.31
C ALA A 231 17.23 -14.24 3.43
N GLU A 232 17.09 -13.35 4.40
CA GLU A 232 16.06 -13.42 5.44
C GLU A 232 14.68 -13.15 4.87
N ILE A 233 14.54 -12.21 3.93
CA ILE A 233 13.29 -11.92 3.21
C ILE A 233 12.92 -13.09 2.29
N ASP A 234 13.86 -13.65 1.53
CA ASP A 234 13.63 -14.84 0.68
C ASP A 234 13.28 -16.07 1.52
N GLN A 235 13.90 -16.27 2.70
CA GLN A 235 13.52 -17.31 3.64
C GLN A 235 12.10 -17.13 4.20
N VAL A 236 11.66 -15.88 4.45
CA VAL A 236 10.28 -15.60 4.85
C VAL A 236 9.32 -15.88 3.68
N TYR A 237 9.70 -15.55 2.44
CA TYR A 237 8.88 -15.87 1.25
C TYR A 237 8.86 -17.35 0.90
N GLU A 238 9.98 -18.07 1.05
CA GLU A 238 10.01 -19.53 0.90
C GLU A 238 9.27 -20.23 2.05
N GLY A 239 9.34 -19.69 3.26
CA GLY A 239 8.56 -20.15 4.40
C GLY A 239 7.04 -19.98 4.24
N LEU A 240 6.58 -19.02 3.40
CA LEU A 240 5.18 -18.87 3.03
C LEU A 240 4.73 -19.86 1.95
N LYS A 241 5.66 -20.39 1.14
CA LYS A 241 5.40 -21.45 0.15
C LYS A 241 5.54 -22.87 0.70
N ALA A 242 6.23 -23.02 1.83
CA ALA A 242 6.36 -24.30 2.51
C ALA A 242 6.26 -24.05 4.03
N PRO A 243 5.23 -24.58 4.72
CA PRO A 243 5.09 -24.40 6.17
C PRO A 243 6.13 -25.30 6.90
N LYS A 244 7.40 -24.92 6.83
CA LYS A 244 8.46 -25.55 7.61
C LYS A 244 9.30 -24.46 8.27
N ARG A 245 8.97 -24.23 9.56
CA ARG A 245 9.66 -23.36 10.52
C ARG A 245 9.37 -21.86 10.39
N ALA A 246 8.10 -21.47 10.39
CA ALA A 246 7.75 -20.22 11.02
C ALA A 246 8.07 -20.38 12.52
N ASN A 247 8.87 -19.49 13.09
CA ASN A 247 9.04 -19.40 14.53
C ASN A 247 7.63 -19.23 15.12
N GLU A 248 7.32 -19.95 16.20
CA GLU A 248 6.03 -19.89 16.91
C GLU A 248 5.61 -18.46 17.21
N ASP A 249 6.57 -17.59 17.52
CA ASP A 249 6.33 -16.15 17.72
C ASP A 249 5.81 -15.43 16.46
N SER A 250 6.32 -15.78 15.28
CA SER A 250 5.85 -15.21 14.00
C SER A 250 4.45 -15.70 13.67
N ALA A 251 4.14 -16.95 13.99
CA ALA A 251 2.81 -17.50 13.84
C ALA A 251 1.81 -16.82 14.79
N LEU A 252 2.20 -16.55 16.05
CA LEU A 252 1.38 -15.82 17.02
C LEU A 252 1.13 -14.37 16.58
N VAL A 253 2.12 -13.69 16.01
CA VAL A 253 1.92 -12.33 15.44
C VAL A 253 0.92 -12.37 14.29
N SER A 254 1.03 -13.35 13.40
CA SER A 254 0.10 -13.53 12.28
C SER A 254 -1.32 -13.84 12.77
N LEU A 255 -1.46 -14.72 13.76
CA LEU A 255 -2.74 -15.06 14.37
C LEU A 255 -3.40 -13.85 15.05
N ARG A 256 -2.61 -13.06 15.80
CA ARG A 256 -3.07 -11.83 16.42
C ARG A 256 -3.58 -10.82 15.39
N TYR A 257 -2.88 -10.70 14.26
CA TYR A 257 -3.30 -9.84 13.15
C TYR A 257 -4.63 -10.30 12.54
N VAL A 258 -4.78 -11.61 12.26
CA VAL A 258 -6.02 -12.18 11.71
C VAL A 258 -7.20 -11.95 12.66
N ALA A 259 -7.01 -12.23 13.96
CA ALA A 259 -8.05 -12.03 14.97
C ALA A 259 -8.47 -10.56 15.07
N ARG A 260 -7.52 -9.63 15.11
CA ARG A 260 -7.80 -8.19 15.13
C ARG A 260 -8.54 -7.74 13.87
N ASN A 261 -8.09 -8.16 12.69
CA ASN A 261 -8.72 -7.80 11.42
C ASN A 261 -10.17 -8.32 11.33
N MET A 262 -10.44 -9.51 11.86
CA MET A 262 -11.80 -10.04 11.93
C MET A 262 -12.69 -9.16 12.82
N ILE A 263 -12.22 -8.76 14.01
CA ILE A 263 -12.97 -7.88 14.90
C ILE A 263 -13.23 -6.52 14.25
N GLU A 264 -12.20 -5.86 13.73
CA GLU A 264 -12.32 -4.56 13.07
C GLU A 264 -13.28 -4.61 11.87
N THR A 265 -13.27 -5.71 11.10
CA THR A 265 -14.20 -5.91 9.99
C THR A 265 -15.64 -6.06 10.50
N CYS A 266 -15.87 -6.83 11.57
CA CYS A 266 -17.18 -6.97 12.20
C CYS A 266 -17.70 -5.63 12.73
N ASP A 267 -16.85 -4.85 13.41
CA ASP A 267 -17.21 -3.54 13.96
C ASP A 267 -17.64 -2.58 12.83
N VAL A 268 -16.86 -2.49 11.75
CA VAL A 268 -17.21 -1.69 10.57
C VAL A 268 -18.53 -2.13 9.93
N LEU A 269 -18.78 -3.45 9.84
CA LEU A 269 -20.04 -3.97 9.32
C LEU A 269 -21.22 -3.61 10.22
N PHE A 270 -21.08 -3.71 11.54
CA PHE A 270 -22.15 -3.41 12.48
C PHE A 270 -22.43 -1.91 12.58
N GLU A 271 -21.41 -1.06 12.47
CA GLU A 271 -21.57 0.40 12.39
C GLU A 271 -22.29 0.81 11.10
N ASN A 272 -21.90 0.26 9.96
CA ASN A 272 -22.51 0.58 8.67
C ASN A 272 -23.90 -0.03 8.47
N PHE A 273 -24.19 -1.15 9.16
CA PHE A 273 -25.44 -1.88 9.07
C PHE A 273 -26.04 -2.15 10.45
N PRO A 274 -26.49 -1.14 11.18
CA PRO A 274 -27.01 -1.31 12.54
C PRO A 274 -28.23 -2.26 12.59
N GLY A 275 -28.91 -2.45 11.46
CA GLY A 275 -29.98 -3.43 11.30
C GLY A 275 -29.54 -4.88 11.51
N LEU A 276 -28.26 -5.21 11.32
CA LEU A 276 -27.72 -6.55 11.56
C LEU A 276 -27.85 -6.96 13.04
N LEU A 277 -27.66 -6.03 13.96
CA LEU A 277 -27.77 -6.29 15.40
C LEU A 277 -29.13 -5.91 16.01
N SER A 278 -29.83 -4.92 15.42
CA SER A 278 -31.09 -4.42 15.96
C SER A 278 -32.32 -5.23 15.52
N LYS A 279 -32.29 -5.88 14.35
CA LYS A 279 -33.39 -6.70 13.86
C LYS A 279 -33.18 -8.15 14.23
N PRO A 280 -34.15 -8.82 14.96
CA PRO A 280 -33.96 -10.17 15.48
C PRO A 280 -33.57 -11.21 14.43
N ILE A 281 -34.16 -11.12 13.23
CA ILE A 281 -33.90 -12.07 12.15
C ILE A 281 -32.44 -12.01 11.64
N TYR A 282 -31.88 -10.81 11.50
CA TYR A 282 -30.51 -10.66 11.08
C TYR A 282 -29.53 -10.94 12.21
N LYS A 283 -29.88 -10.57 13.44
CA LYS A 283 -29.08 -10.90 14.63
C LYS A 283 -28.90 -12.40 14.78
N ALA A 284 -29.97 -13.18 14.56
CA ALA A 284 -29.88 -14.63 14.59
C ALA A 284 -28.92 -15.19 13.54
N GLN A 285 -28.96 -14.66 12.31
CA GLN A 285 -28.03 -15.05 11.24
C GLN A 285 -26.57 -14.65 11.55
N VAL A 286 -26.33 -13.46 12.09
CA VAL A 286 -24.98 -13.03 12.54
C VAL A 286 -24.44 -13.97 13.60
N VAL A 287 -25.27 -14.34 14.59
CA VAL A 287 -24.86 -15.29 15.64
C VAL A 287 -24.56 -16.66 15.04
N ASP A 288 -25.35 -17.12 14.08
CA ASP A 288 -25.15 -18.41 13.40
C ASP A 288 -23.81 -18.42 12.62
N ILE A 289 -23.55 -17.39 11.82
CA ILE A 289 -22.29 -17.22 11.07
C ILE A 289 -21.07 -17.22 12.01
N LEU A 290 -21.18 -16.59 13.17
CA LEU A 290 -20.09 -16.51 14.15
C LEU A 290 -19.96 -17.76 15.04
N GLN A 291 -20.85 -18.75 14.92
CA GLN A 291 -20.73 -20.01 15.66
C GLN A 291 -19.50 -20.82 15.24
N GLU A 292 -19.16 -20.85 13.96
CA GLU A 292 -18.02 -21.61 13.47
C GLU A 292 -16.68 -21.11 14.03
N PRO A 293 -16.34 -19.80 13.95
CA PRO A 293 -15.17 -19.25 14.63
C PRO A 293 -15.18 -19.49 16.15
N LYS A 294 -16.34 -19.34 16.78
CA LYS A 294 -16.50 -19.60 18.23
C LYS A 294 -16.20 -21.05 18.59
N GLN A 295 -16.75 -22.00 17.85
CA GLN A 295 -16.51 -23.44 18.08
C GLN A 295 -15.02 -23.80 17.84
N TYR A 296 -14.39 -23.17 16.88
CA TYR A 296 -12.96 -23.34 16.65
C TYR A 296 -12.13 -22.87 17.84
N ILE A 297 -12.44 -21.69 18.40
CA ILE A 297 -11.75 -21.16 19.60
C ILE A 297 -11.98 -22.10 20.80
N LEU A 298 -13.22 -22.53 21.05
CA LEU A 298 -13.53 -23.44 22.14
C LEU A 298 -12.80 -24.78 22.04
N LYS A 299 -12.59 -25.29 20.80
CA LYS A 299 -11.77 -26.50 20.58
C LYS A 299 -10.30 -26.30 20.96
N LEU A 300 -9.77 -25.09 20.83
CA LEU A 300 -8.39 -24.76 21.22
C LEU A 300 -8.24 -24.64 22.75
N GLU A 301 -9.32 -24.27 23.46
CA GLU A 301 -9.34 -24.19 24.94
C GLU A 301 -9.49 -25.56 25.60
N ASP A 302 -10.17 -26.52 24.93
CA ASP A 302 -10.22 -27.91 25.37
C ASP A 302 -8.89 -28.60 24.98
N ASP A 303 -8.06 -28.98 25.95
CA ASP A 303 -6.72 -29.61 25.80
C ASP A 303 -6.66 -30.90 24.93
N LYS A 304 -7.64 -31.12 24.05
CA LYS A 304 -7.77 -32.24 23.11
C LYS A 304 -7.23 -31.96 21.70
N VAL A 305 -6.41 -30.91 21.51
CA VAL A 305 -5.82 -30.59 20.19
C VAL A 305 -4.58 -31.46 19.92
N THR A 306 -4.72 -32.79 19.97
CA THR A 306 -3.68 -33.70 19.48
C THR A 306 -3.93 -34.23 18.08
N GLU A 307 -5.07 -33.92 17.43
CA GLU A 307 -5.39 -34.40 16.07
C GLU A 307 -6.10 -33.35 15.23
N ILE A 308 -5.40 -32.24 14.90
CA ILE A 308 -5.74 -31.52 13.66
C ILE A 308 -4.90 -32.19 12.57
N SER A 309 -5.36 -33.32 12.08
CA SER A 309 -4.86 -33.96 10.87
C SER A 309 -5.08 -33.03 9.71
N VAL A 310 -3.99 -32.63 9.09
CA VAL A 310 -3.93 -31.96 7.79
C VAL A 310 -4.51 -32.91 6.75
N ASN A 311 -5.82 -32.87 6.54
CA ASN A 311 -6.48 -33.48 5.39
C ASN A 311 -6.62 -32.44 4.27
N HIS A 312 -5.48 -32.11 3.65
CA HIS A 312 -5.43 -31.54 2.32
C HIS A 312 -4.37 -32.29 1.52
N SER A 313 -4.73 -33.48 1.05
CA SER A 313 -4.02 -34.12 -0.05
C SER A 313 -5.02 -34.94 -0.84
N THR A 314 -4.99 -34.69 -2.16
CA THR A 314 -5.50 -35.48 -3.28
C THR A 314 -6.99 -35.37 -3.60
N GLY A 315 -7.27 -34.64 -4.70
CA GLY A 315 -8.46 -34.63 -5.50
C GLY A 315 -8.25 -33.66 -6.63
#